data_2a480ccc914671cab0d02aaf86177d0f
#
_entry.id   2a480ccc914671cab0d02aaf86177d0f
#
_cell.length_a   1.000
_cell.length_b   1.000
_cell.length_c   1.000
_cell.angle_alpha   90.00
_cell.angle_beta   90.00
_cell.angle_gamma   90.00
#
_symmetry.space_group_name_H-M   'P 1'
#
loop_
_entity.id
_entity.type
_entity.pdbx_description
1 polymer ?
#
loop_
_entity_poly.entity_id
_entity_poly.type
_entity_poly.pdbx_seq_one_letter_code
_entity_poly.pdbx_strand_id
1 'polypeptide(L)'
;MALDSVHLEAHGARVEIVPALGGKIASLRLAGREWLWTSDVLPWSEPDERLAADDAVSYVELADTGGYDECLPTVGACRLPSDVPGVGGLALPDHGELWSQLAHTERVDGAGRPPELVTRWRGRRMAYAFTRTVRIERDGAVCMQYALESRAEAPLPYLWSSHPLLPLSPDTRLDLPVAARVRVWAEHGVDLGGEGAEHRWPVLRAGDGARDFTHPARGAAPFACKLFLDLPTPRVGPLRLALEQDGARLEVEVDPREVPHLGLWLNHGGWTPFAGRPGYHNLAFEPCIGAGDALDAALGAWDSAAWLRPGETRTWTLRWRGRRRTTLG
;
A
#
# COMPACT_ATOMS: atom_id res chain seq x y z
N MET A 1 -12.69 21.38 11.42
CA MET A 1 -13.57 20.44 12.15
C MET A 1 -12.88 19.10 12.17
N ALA A 2 -13.02 18.30 13.24
CA ALA A 2 -12.52 16.92 13.21
C ALA A 2 -13.36 16.14 12.18
N LEU A 3 -12.70 15.32 11.36
CA LEU A 3 -13.40 14.44 10.41
C LEU A 3 -14.06 13.29 11.17
N ASP A 4 -15.25 12.91 10.76
CA ASP A 4 -15.93 11.75 11.34
C ASP A 4 -15.17 10.47 11.01
N SER A 5 -15.05 9.60 12.01
CA SER A 5 -14.38 8.31 11.87
C SER A 5 -15.22 7.15 12.40
N VAL A 6 -14.97 5.97 11.88
CA VAL A 6 -15.57 4.71 12.34
C VAL A 6 -14.45 3.79 12.79
N HIS A 7 -14.60 3.12 13.94
CA HIS A 7 -13.51 2.29 14.48
C HIS A 7 -13.98 0.94 15.04
N LEU A 8 -13.03 0.00 15.07
CA LEU A 8 -13.08 -1.23 15.85
C LEU A 8 -11.96 -1.22 16.87
N GLU A 9 -12.26 -1.72 18.07
CA GLU A 9 -11.27 -1.94 19.12
C GLU A 9 -11.58 -3.23 19.85
N ALA A 10 -10.65 -4.17 19.85
CA ALA A 10 -10.73 -5.45 20.55
C ALA A 10 -9.34 -6.10 20.69
N HIS A 11 -9.17 -6.96 21.68
CA HIS A 11 -8.01 -7.84 21.83
C HIS A 11 -6.65 -7.12 21.72
N GLY A 12 -6.55 -5.85 22.16
CA GLY A 12 -5.33 -5.05 22.11
C GLY A 12 -5.01 -4.47 20.72
N ALA A 13 -5.94 -4.54 19.78
CA ALA A 13 -5.87 -3.91 18.47
C ALA A 13 -6.96 -2.84 18.29
N ARG A 14 -6.67 -1.79 17.53
CA ARG A 14 -7.61 -0.75 17.11
C ARG A 14 -7.36 -0.39 15.65
N VAL A 15 -8.44 -0.26 14.90
CA VAL A 15 -8.46 0.27 13.54
C VAL A 15 -9.44 1.41 13.47
N GLU A 16 -9.04 2.54 12.91
CA GLU A 16 -9.88 3.72 12.72
C GLU A 16 -9.89 4.12 11.25
N ILE A 17 -11.07 4.25 10.67
CA ILE A 17 -11.30 4.58 9.25
C ILE A 17 -11.97 5.94 9.16
N VAL A 18 -11.49 6.81 8.27
CA VAL A 18 -12.06 8.11 7.94
C VAL A 18 -12.70 8.05 6.56
N PRO A 19 -14.05 7.94 6.46
CA PRO A 19 -14.76 7.80 5.19
C PRO A 19 -14.52 8.98 4.23
N ALA A 20 -14.46 10.20 4.75
CA ALA A 20 -14.27 11.43 3.99
C ALA A 20 -12.88 11.51 3.31
N LEU A 21 -11.91 10.74 3.77
CA LEU A 21 -10.57 10.62 3.18
C LEU A 21 -10.44 9.36 2.30
N GLY A 22 -11.45 9.05 1.50
CA GLY A 22 -11.42 7.86 0.64
C GLY A 22 -11.46 6.55 1.42
N GLY A 23 -11.95 6.53 2.67
CA GLY A 23 -11.92 5.35 3.52
C GLY A 23 -10.52 5.00 4.05
N LYS A 24 -9.61 5.99 4.12
CA LYS A 24 -8.27 5.89 4.70
C LYS A 24 -8.33 5.30 6.10
N ILE A 25 -7.46 4.33 6.40
CA ILE A 25 -7.21 3.91 7.78
C ILE A 25 -6.28 4.94 8.41
N ALA A 26 -6.81 5.71 9.35
CA ALA A 26 -6.10 6.79 10.02
C ALA A 26 -5.25 6.30 11.19
N SER A 27 -5.65 5.16 11.80
CA SER A 27 -4.92 4.55 12.91
C SER A 27 -4.97 3.03 12.79
N LEU A 28 -3.82 2.40 12.93
CA LEU A 28 -3.64 0.95 13.03
C LEU A 28 -2.80 0.65 14.26
N ARG A 29 -3.46 0.46 15.39
CA ARG A 29 -2.79 0.10 16.65
C ARG A 29 -2.83 -1.39 16.85
N LEU A 30 -1.66 -2.01 16.98
CA LEU A 30 -1.48 -3.43 17.21
C LEU A 30 -0.52 -3.64 18.39
N ALA A 31 -0.88 -4.50 19.33
CA ALA A 31 -0.13 -4.75 20.56
C ALA A 31 0.20 -3.46 21.34
N GLY A 32 -0.74 -2.49 21.34
CA GLY A 32 -0.63 -1.22 22.05
C GLY A 32 0.28 -0.17 21.41
N ARG A 33 0.75 -0.39 20.15
CA ARG A 33 1.56 0.55 19.38
C ARG A 33 0.78 1.05 18.16
N GLU A 34 0.88 2.37 17.88
CA GLU A 34 0.50 2.93 16.58
C GLU A 34 1.60 2.63 15.56
N TRP A 35 1.20 2.10 14.41
CA TRP A 35 2.14 1.71 13.35
C TRP A 35 2.17 2.68 12.19
N LEU A 36 1.12 3.48 12.00
CA LEU A 36 1.05 4.37 10.85
C LEU A 36 1.81 5.66 11.09
N TRP A 37 2.54 6.08 10.06
CA TRP A 37 3.14 7.40 9.98
C TRP A 37 2.08 8.42 9.56
N THR A 38 2.18 9.63 10.08
CA THR A 38 1.35 10.77 9.69
C THR A 38 2.24 11.94 9.29
N SER A 39 1.83 12.67 8.25
CA SER A 39 2.49 13.89 7.82
C SER A 39 2.31 15.01 8.85
N ASP A 40 3.36 15.78 9.11
CA ASP A 40 3.32 17.02 9.88
C ASP A 40 3.12 18.25 8.99
N VAL A 41 3.06 18.04 7.68
CA VAL A 41 2.98 19.09 6.66
C VAL A 41 1.56 19.25 6.13
N LEU A 42 0.89 18.12 5.83
CA LEU A 42 -0.45 18.13 5.25
C LEU A 42 -1.50 17.94 6.34
N PRO A 43 -2.49 18.84 6.44
CA PRO A 43 -3.60 18.66 7.37
C PRO A 43 -4.55 17.56 6.89
N TRP A 44 -5.18 16.90 7.83
CA TRP A 44 -6.29 16.00 7.56
C TRP A 44 -7.53 16.82 7.19
N SER A 45 -7.78 16.98 5.91
CA SER A 45 -8.91 17.74 5.36
C SER A 45 -9.60 16.93 4.27
N GLU A 46 -10.91 17.12 4.12
CA GLU A 46 -11.66 16.49 3.03
C GLU A 46 -11.06 16.88 1.68
N PRO A 47 -10.80 15.92 0.79
CA PRO A 47 -10.38 16.23 -0.57
C PRO A 47 -11.46 17.05 -1.29
N ASP A 48 -11.07 18.08 -2.03
CA ASP A 48 -12.00 18.75 -2.94
C ASP A 48 -12.38 17.77 -4.06
N GLU A 49 -13.67 17.49 -4.23
CA GLU A 49 -14.17 16.58 -5.28
C GLU A 49 -13.74 17.00 -6.69
N ARG A 50 -13.45 18.29 -6.89
CA ARG A 50 -12.89 18.80 -8.15
C ARG A 50 -11.49 18.27 -8.43
N LEU A 51 -10.72 17.95 -7.39
CA LEU A 51 -9.39 17.37 -7.53
C LEU A 51 -9.45 15.96 -8.12
N ALA A 52 -10.51 15.22 -7.85
CA ALA A 52 -10.71 13.87 -8.41
C ALA A 52 -10.98 13.86 -9.92
N ALA A 53 -11.41 15.00 -10.48
CA ALA A 53 -11.71 15.15 -11.91
C ALA A 53 -10.49 15.61 -12.72
N ASP A 54 -9.45 16.13 -12.07
CA ASP A 54 -8.23 16.66 -12.71
C ASP A 54 -7.13 15.59 -12.73
N ASP A 55 -6.72 15.18 -13.94
CA ASP A 55 -5.65 14.21 -14.15
C ASP A 55 -4.26 14.72 -13.74
N ALA A 56 -4.11 16.04 -13.55
CA ALA A 56 -2.86 16.70 -13.18
C ALA A 56 -2.67 16.82 -11.66
N VAL A 57 -3.63 16.40 -10.85
CA VAL A 57 -3.56 16.54 -9.40
C VAL A 57 -2.61 15.51 -8.81
N SER A 58 -1.62 15.98 -8.06
CA SER A 58 -0.67 15.16 -7.32
C SER A 58 -1.26 14.78 -5.96
N TYR A 59 -1.49 13.50 -5.73
CA TYR A 59 -1.87 12.96 -4.41
C TYR A 59 -0.84 13.35 -3.34
N VAL A 60 0.45 13.21 -3.65
CA VAL A 60 1.53 13.43 -2.68
C VAL A 60 1.65 14.89 -2.22
N GLU A 61 1.19 15.85 -3.04
CA GLU A 61 1.19 17.27 -2.67
C GLU A 61 -0.07 17.70 -1.91
N LEU A 62 -1.17 16.97 -2.03
CA LEU A 62 -2.48 17.39 -1.54
C LEU A 62 -3.11 16.49 -0.49
N ALA A 63 -2.90 15.19 -0.58
CA ALA A 63 -3.66 14.20 0.19
C ALA A 63 -2.80 13.16 0.91
N ASP A 64 -1.48 13.15 0.71
CA ASP A 64 -0.58 12.25 1.43
C ASP A 64 -0.37 12.72 2.88
N THR A 65 -1.42 12.56 3.66
CA THR A 65 -1.44 12.87 5.10
C THR A 65 -0.83 11.76 5.95
N GLY A 66 -0.30 10.71 5.31
CA GLY A 66 0.05 9.47 5.97
C GLY A 66 -1.15 8.54 6.16
N GLY A 67 -1.05 7.58 7.07
CA GLY A 67 -2.09 6.57 7.26
C GLY A 67 -1.95 5.40 6.29
N TYR A 68 -3.06 4.76 5.94
CA TYR A 68 -3.11 3.60 5.05
C TYR A 68 -4.21 3.81 4.01
N ASP A 69 -3.82 4.03 2.78
CA ASP A 69 -4.71 4.14 1.63
C ASP A 69 -4.80 2.83 0.85
N GLU A 70 -5.83 2.74 0.00
CA GLU A 70 -5.94 1.72 -1.04
C GLU A 70 -5.72 2.39 -2.39
N CYS A 71 -4.75 1.94 -3.17
CA CYS A 71 -4.51 2.44 -4.52
C CYS A 71 -5.12 1.48 -5.54
N LEU A 72 -6.06 1.97 -6.35
CA LEU A 72 -6.78 1.25 -7.40
C LEU A 72 -7.34 2.24 -8.43
N PRO A 73 -7.26 2.00 -9.73
CA PRO A 73 -6.71 0.85 -10.44
C PRO A 73 -5.21 1.00 -10.79
N THR A 74 -4.54 2.00 -10.29
CA THR A 74 -3.12 2.34 -10.47
C THR A 74 -2.56 2.94 -9.18
N VAL A 75 -1.25 2.98 -9.00
CA VAL A 75 -0.59 3.80 -7.98
C VAL A 75 -0.14 5.12 -8.60
N GLY A 76 0.70 5.08 -9.62
CA GLY A 76 1.13 6.29 -10.33
C GLY A 76 0.09 6.76 -11.37
N ALA A 77 0.04 8.07 -11.61
CA ALA A 77 -0.75 8.64 -12.70
C ALA A 77 -0.26 8.09 -14.04
N CYS A 78 -1.18 7.73 -14.92
CA CYS A 78 -0.84 7.18 -16.23
C CYS A 78 -1.94 7.38 -17.27
N ARG A 79 -1.61 7.12 -18.53
CA ARG A 79 -2.58 7.03 -19.62
C ARG A 79 -2.49 5.66 -20.26
N LEU A 80 -3.59 4.92 -20.26
CA LEU A 80 -3.64 3.58 -20.80
C LEU A 80 -3.37 3.57 -22.31
N PRO A 81 -2.68 2.53 -22.84
CA PRO A 81 -2.52 2.32 -24.27
C PRO A 81 -3.88 2.34 -25.00
N SER A 82 -3.92 2.91 -26.19
CA SER A 82 -5.18 3.10 -26.95
C SER A 82 -5.87 1.81 -27.38
N ASP A 83 -5.14 0.71 -27.42
CA ASP A 83 -5.59 -0.61 -27.81
C ASP A 83 -6.15 -1.47 -26.66
N VAL A 84 -6.14 -0.97 -25.43
CA VAL A 84 -6.72 -1.68 -24.28
C VAL A 84 -8.24 -1.71 -24.40
N PRO A 85 -8.86 -2.91 -24.46
CA PRO A 85 -10.30 -3.03 -24.69
C PRO A 85 -11.14 -2.27 -23.64
N GLY A 86 -12.08 -1.47 -24.10
CA GLY A 86 -13.05 -0.76 -23.25
C GLY A 86 -12.53 0.44 -22.47
N VAL A 87 -11.20 0.59 -22.29
CA VAL A 87 -10.58 1.65 -21.48
C VAL A 87 -9.36 2.30 -22.16
N GLY A 88 -9.11 2.02 -23.44
CA GLY A 88 -7.97 2.57 -24.18
C GLY A 88 -7.95 4.08 -24.21
N GLY A 89 -6.78 4.66 -23.97
CA GLY A 89 -6.57 6.13 -23.91
C GLY A 89 -7.09 6.80 -22.63
N LEU A 90 -7.66 6.06 -21.68
CA LEU A 90 -8.13 6.59 -20.40
C LEU A 90 -6.96 7.09 -19.57
N ALA A 91 -7.08 8.32 -19.03
CA ALA A 91 -6.16 8.83 -18.03
C ALA A 91 -6.58 8.37 -16.64
N LEU A 92 -5.62 7.92 -15.84
CA LEU A 92 -5.80 7.49 -14.47
C LEU A 92 -5.04 8.41 -13.51
N PRO A 93 -5.62 8.79 -12.37
CA PRO A 93 -5.03 9.75 -11.46
C PRO A 93 -3.94 9.13 -10.59
N ASP A 94 -3.11 9.99 -10.03
CA ASP A 94 -2.10 9.64 -9.03
C ASP A 94 -2.71 8.98 -7.78
N HIS A 95 -2.14 7.86 -7.35
CA HIS A 95 -2.63 6.98 -6.27
C HIS A 95 -4.04 6.42 -6.50
N GLY A 96 -4.46 6.33 -7.78
CA GLY A 96 -5.76 5.80 -8.15
C GLY A 96 -6.91 6.74 -7.79
N GLU A 97 -8.12 6.22 -7.82
CA GLU A 97 -9.33 7.04 -7.70
C GLU A 97 -10.11 6.86 -6.39
N LEU A 98 -9.57 6.11 -5.42
CA LEU A 98 -10.28 5.81 -4.17
C LEU A 98 -10.13 6.92 -3.13
N TRP A 99 -8.93 7.49 -2.99
CA TRP A 99 -8.57 8.47 -1.96
C TRP A 99 -9.39 9.78 -2.05
N SER A 100 -9.84 10.14 -3.23
CA SER A 100 -10.52 11.40 -3.53
C SER A 100 -12.05 11.30 -3.51
N GLN A 101 -12.62 10.18 -3.04
CA GLN A 101 -14.06 10.01 -2.94
C GLN A 101 -14.51 9.76 -1.50
N LEU A 102 -15.72 10.20 -1.17
CA LEU A 102 -16.36 9.81 0.07
C LEU A 102 -16.65 8.29 0.00
N ALA A 103 -15.95 7.51 0.81
CA ALA A 103 -16.15 6.07 0.87
C ALA A 103 -17.36 5.73 1.76
N HIS A 104 -18.21 4.83 1.30
CA HIS A 104 -19.28 4.32 2.16
C HIS A 104 -18.70 3.33 3.16
N THR A 105 -18.57 3.75 4.41
CA THR A 105 -18.07 2.90 5.51
C THR A 105 -19.14 2.70 6.55
N GLU A 106 -19.42 1.45 6.90
CA GLU A 106 -20.37 1.07 7.94
C GLU A 106 -19.78 0.06 8.92
N ARG A 107 -20.23 0.10 10.16
CA ARG A 107 -20.00 -0.95 11.14
C ARG A 107 -21.14 -1.94 11.07
N VAL A 108 -20.80 -3.21 10.88
CA VAL A 108 -21.74 -4.32 10.83
C VAL A 108 -21.55 -5.17 12.09
N ASP A 109 -22.56 -5.17 12.94
CA ASP A 109 -22.61 -6.00 14.15
C ASP A 109 -23.49 -7.23 13.89
N GLY A 110 -22.97 -8.42 14.11
CA GLY A 110 -23.69 -9.69 13.88
C GLY A 110 -23.90 -10.47 15.17
N ALA A 111 -25.05 -11.13 15.32
CA ALA A 111 -25.27 -12.03 16.45
C ALA A 111 -24.26 -13.19 16.44
N GLY A 112 -23.39 -13.24 17.45
CA GLY A 112 -22.37 -14.30 17.60
C GLY A 112 -21.16 -14.19 16.68
N ARG A 113 -21.00 -13.09 15.93
CA ARG A 113 -19.81 -12.79 15.11
C ARG A 113 -19.10 -11.53 15.61
N PRO A 114 -17.76 -11.44 15.49
CA PRO A 114 -17.06 -10.19 15.75
C PRO A 114 -17.62 -9.08 14.86
N PRO A 115 -17.66 -7.83 15.35
CA PRO A 115 -18.05 -6.69 14.53
C PRO A 115 -17.05 -6.47 13.39
N GLU A 116 -17.53 -5.95 12.26
CA GLU A 116 -16.74 -5.67 11.06
C GLU A 116 -16.93 -4.21 10.65
N LEU A 117 -15.89 -3.61 10.04
CA LEU A 117 -16.02 -2.38 9.27
C LEU A 117 -16.01 -2.74 7.79
N VAL A 118 -17.05 -2.36 7.09
CA VAL A 118 -17.19 -2.62 5.66
C VAL A 118 -17.13 -1.29 4.92
N THR A 119 -16.10 -1.13 4.10
CA THR A 119 -15.91 0.05 3.25
C THR A 119 -16.13 -0.35 1.79
N ARG A 120 -16.93 0.44 1.06
CA ARG A 120 -17.29 0.20 -0.33
C ARG A 120 -16.98 1.41 -1.19
N TRP A 121 -16.47 1.13 -2.38
CA TRP A 121 -16.19 2.11 -3.43
C TRP A 121 -16.77 1.67 -4.77
N ARG A 122 -16.94 2.63 -5.65
CA ARG A 122 -17.22 2.39 -7.06
C ARG A 122 -16.20 3.14 -7.89
N GLY A 123 -15.66 2.48 -8.90
CA GLY A 123 -14.79 3.13 -9.86
C GLY A 123 -15.53 4.27 -10.58
N ARG A 124 -14.87 5.41 -10.72
CA ARG A 124 -15.39 6.60 -11.41
C ARG A 124 -15.00 6.62 -12.88
N ARG A 125 -13.79 6.18 -13.17
CA ARG A 125 -13.20 6.13 -14.52
C ARG A 125 -13.25 4.74 -15.11
N MET A 126 -13.09 3.73 -14.28
CA MET A 126 -13.19 2.33 -14.67
C MET A 126 -14.36 1.66 -13.96
N ALA A 127 -15.09 0.79 -14.68
CA ALA A 127 -16.32 0.20 -14.17
C ALA A 127 -16.03 -1.00 -13.25
N TYR A 128 -15.86 -0.77 -11.95
CA TYR A 128 -15.71 -1.79 -10.91
C TYR A 128 -16.45 -1.41 -9.62
N ALA A 129 -16.68 -2.42 -8.77
CA ALA A 129 -17.02 -2.24 -7.37
C ALA A 129 -15.91 -2.84 -6.51
N PHE A 130 -15.47 -2.12 -5.48
CA PHE A 130 -14.44 -2.56 -4.56
C PHE A 130 -14.95 -2.54 -3.13
N THR A 131 -14.63 -3.57 -2.36
CA THR A 131 -15.04 -3.69 -0.96
C THR A 131 -13.85 -4.13 -0.11
N ARG A 132 -13.66 -3.48 1.03
CA ARG A 132 -12.75 -3.91 2.09
C ARG A 132 -13.56 -4.18 3.35
N THR A 133 -13.43 -5.40 3.89
CA THR A 133 -14.01 -5.79 5.18
C THR A 133 -12.88 -5.97 6.20
N VAL A 134 -12.94 -5.23 7.29
CA VAL A 134 -11.94 -5.24 8.37
C VAL A 134 -12.57 -5.85 9.61
N ARG A 135 -11.90 -6.84 10.22
CA ARG A 135 -12.26 -7.41 11.51
C ARG A 135 -11.03 -7.60 12.39
N ILE A 136 -11.23 -7.59 13.71
CA ILE A 136 -10.19 -7.93 14.68
C ILE A 136 -10.44 -9.34 15.17
N GLU A 137 -9.44 -10.20 15.02
CA GLU A 137 -9.51 -11.60 15.42
C GLU A 137 -9.17 -11.76 16.91
N ARG A 138 -9.50 -12.92 17.49
CA ARG A 138 -9.32 -13.20 18.93
C ARG A 138 -7.87 -13.09 19.40
N ASP A 139 -6.92 -13.29 18.52
CA ASP A 139 -5.48 -13.17 18.79
C ASP A 139 -4.92 -11.75 18.58
N GLY A 140 -5.82 -10.77 18.36
CA GLY A 140 -5.47 -9.36 18.13
C GLY A 140 -4.96 -9.05 16.72
N ALA A 141 -5.01 -10.02 15.80
CA ALA A 141 -4.71 -9.73 14.40
C ALA A 141 -5.85 -8.96 13.73
N VAL A 142 -5.49 -8.01 12.86
CA VAL A 142 -6.43 -7.30 12.00
C VAL A 142 -6.47 -8.01 10.65
N CYS A 143 -7.60 -8.63 10.35
CA CYS A 143 -7.87 -9.29 9.09
C CYS A 143 -8.61 -8.33 8.16
N MET A 144 -8.06 -8.09 6.99
CA MET A 144 -8.63 -7.26 5.92
C MET A 144 -8.94 -8.17 4.74
N GLN A 145 -10.23 -8.33 4.44
CA GLN A 145 -10.70 -9.08 3.26
C GLN A 145 -11.14 -8.11 2.19
N TYR A 146 -10.73 -8.39 0.97
CA TYR A 146 -11.00 -7.55 -0.19
C TYR A 146 -11.81 -8.31 -1.22
N ALA A 147 -12.67 -7.59 -1.93
CA ALA A 147 -13.39 -8.08 -3.10
C ALA A 147 -13.42 -7.00 -4.18
N LEU A 148 -12.90 -7.30 -5.36
CA LEU A 148 -12.95 -6.46 -6.55
C LEU A 148 -13.80 -7.14 -7.61
N GLU A 149 -14.91 -6.50 -7.96
CA GLU A 149 -15.86 -6.97 -8.95
C GLU A 149 -15.80 -6.11 -10.21
N SER A 150 -15.62 -6.72 -11.37
CA SER A 150 -15.74 -6.03 -12.65
C SER A 150 -17.20 -5.73 -12.98
N ARG A 151 -17.47 -4.47 -13.29
CA ARG A 151 -18.75 -3.98 -13.83
C ARG A 151 -18.62 -3.57 -15.30
N ALA A 152 -17.45 -3.84 -15.90
CA ALA A 152 -17.16 -3.54 -17.30
C ALA A 152 -17.74 -4.62 -18.24
N GLU A 153 -17.99 -4.22 -19.47
CA GLU A 153 -18.42 -5.13 -20.54
C GLU A 153 -17.24 -5.80 -21.27
N ALA A 154 -16.02 -5.28 -21.07
CA ALA A 154 -14.76 -5.81 -21.59
C ALA A 154 -13.82 -6.23 -20.43
N PRO A 155 -12.77 -7.03 -20.70
CA PRO A 155 -11.75 -7.33 -19.69
C PRO A 155 -11.15 -6.06 -19.09
N LEU A 156 -11.07 -5.99 -17.76
CA LEU A 156 -10.66 -4.82 -17.01
C LEU A 156 -9.26 -5.03 -16.46
N PRO A 157 -8.23 -4.28 -16.93
CA PRO A 157 -6.90 -4.32 -16.33
C PRO A 157 -6.87 -3.52 -15.03
N TYR A 158 -6.02 -3.93 -14.09
CA TYR A 158 -5.83 -3.18 -12.85
C TYR A 158 -4.50 -3.49 -12.17
N LEU A 159 -4.05 -2.53 -11.37
CA LEU A 159 -3.16 -2.72 -10.23
C LEU A 159 -3.95 -2.47 -8.96
N TRP A 160 -3.61 -3.16 -7.90
CA TRP A 160 -4.04 -2.83 -6.55
C TRP A 160 -2.84 -2.84 -5.62
N SER A 161 -2.71 -1.82 -4.80
CA SER A 161 -1.72 -1.75 -3.75
C SER A 161 -2.36 -1.32 -2.44
N SER A 162 -2.12 -2.08 -1.38
CA SER A 162 -2.26 -1.55 -0.04
C SER A 162 -1.13 -0.55 0.20
N HIS A 163 -1.42 0.62 0.77
CA HIS A 163 -0.44 1.71 0.88
C HIS A 163 -0.31 2.23 2.33
N PRO A 164 0.07 1.37 3.31
CA PRO A 164 0.34 1.82 4.67
C PRO A 164 1.68 2.55 4.72
N LEU A 165 1.67 3.80 5.15
CA LEU A 165 2.89 4.53 5.49
C LEU A 165 3.25 4.28 6.95
N LEU A 166 4.48 3.87 7.18
CA LEU A 166 5.05 3.53 8.47
C LEU A 166 6.27 4.44 8.76
N PRO A 167 6.60 4.76 10.01
CA PRO A 167 7.84 5.45 10.30
C PRO A 167 9.05 4.64 9.85
N LEU A 168 10.09 5.30 9.34
CA LEU A 168 11.39 4.70 9.08
C LEU A 168 12.42 5.27 10.06
N SER A 169 13.05 4.41 10.84
CA SER A 169 14.08 4.76 11.81
C SER A 169 15.38 3.97 11.57
N PRO A 170 16.52 4.39 12.15
CA PRO A 170 17.80 3.68 11.99
C PRO A 170 17.80 2.23 12.50
N ASP A 171 16.91 1.88 13.42
CA ASP A 171 16.77 0.51 13.94
C ASP A 171 15.74 -0.34 13.16
N THR A 172 15.07 0.25 12.17
CA THR A 172 14.14 -0.51 11.31
C THR A 172 14.87 -1.66 10.62
N ARG A 173 14.35 -2.87 10.83
CA ARG A 173 14.82 -4.10 10.19
C ARG A 173 13.68 -4.73 9.38
N LEU A 174 13.96 -5.02 8.12
CA LEU A 174 13.04 -5.70 7.21
C LEU A 174 13.33 -7.19 7.19
N ASP A 175 12.32 -8.01 7.46
CA ASP A 175 12.36 -9.47 7.44
C ASP A 175 11.50 -9.96 6.26
N LEU A 176 12.14 -10.04 5.09
CA LEU A 176 11.53 -10.36 3.80
C LEU A 176 12.19 -11.60 3.21
N PRO A 177 11.55 -12.31 2.25
CA PRO A 177 12.08 -13.51 1.65
C PRO A 177 13.47 -13.28 1.01
N VAL A 178 14.46 -14.01 1.49
CA VAL A 178 15.83 -13.97 0.94
C VAL A 178 15.83 -14.47 -0.50
N ALA A 179 16.65 -13.83 -1.35
CA ALA A 179 16.77 -14.09 -2.77
C ALA A 179 15.50 -13.81 -3.60
N ALA A 180 14.47 -13.16 -3.04
CA ALA A 180 13.37 -12.64 -3.84
C ALA A 180 13.90 -11.71 -4.93
N ARG A 181 13.34 -11.82 -6.15
CA ARG A 181 13.65 -10.87 -7.23
C ARG A 181 13.15 -9.49 -6.85
N VAL A 182 13.98 -8.48 -7.06
CA VAL A 182 13.66 -7.07 -6.82
C VAL A 182 13.79 -6.33 -8.13
N ARG A 183 12.80 -5.50 -8.47
CA ARG A 183 12.89 -4.52 -9.56
C ARG A 183 12.80 -3.10 -8.99
N VAL A 184 13.62 -2.21 -9.49
CA VAL A 184 13.62 -0.79 -9.13
C VAL A 184 12.53 -0.08 -9.93
N TRP A 185 11.71 0.71 -9.25
CA TRP A 185 10.76 1.63 -9.89
C TRP A 185 11.30 3.06 -9.92
N ALA A 186 11.77 3.55 -8.77
CA ALA A 186 12.31 4.90 -8.65
C ALA A 186 13.44 4.94 -7.62
N GLU A 187 14.36 5.91 -7.77
CA GLU A 187 15.49 6.11 -6.89
C GLU A 187 15.89 7.58 -6.78
N HIS A 188 16.29 8.00 -5.56
CA HIS A 188 16.74 9.35 -5.25
C HIS A 188 17.87 9.27 -4.22
N GLY A 189 19.02 9.86 -4.51
CA GLY A 189 20.18 9.84 -3.61
C GLY A 189 20.83 8.48 -3.39
N VAL A 190 20.45 7.49 -4.18
CA VAL A 190 21.07 6.15 -4.27
C VAL A 190 21.02 5.72 -5.74
N ASP A 191 22.05 5.08 -6.22
CA ASP A 191 22.12 4.53 -7.58
C ASP A 191 21.89 3.03 -7.52
N LEU A 192 20.71 2.57 -7.94
CA LEU A 192 20.31 1.17 -8.03
C LEU A 192 20.21 0.68 -9.48
N GLY A 193 20.66 1.49 -10.44
CA GLY A 193 20.67 1.16 -11.87
C GLY A 193 19.43 1.63 -12.63
N GLY A 194 18.60 2.46 -12.02
CA GLY A 194 17.42 3.06 -12.65
C GLY A 194 16.21 2.15 -12.73
N GLU A 195 15.13 2.68 -13.31
CA GLU A 195 13.86 1.94 -13.48
C GLU A 195 14.06 0.63 -14.25
N GLY A 196 13.46 -0.44 -13.75
CA GLY A 196 13.54 -1.78 -14.33
C GLY A 196 14.81 -2.57 -13.95
N ALA A 197 15.80 -1.95 -13.29
CA ALA A 197 16.99 -2.68 -12.82
C ALA A 197 16.62 -3.80 -11.86
N GLU A 198 17.29 -4.96 -12.01
CA GLU A 198 16.98 -6.18 -11.28
C GLU A 198 18.05 -6.52 -10.26
N HIS A 199 17.60 -6.93 -9.08
CA HIS A 199 18.43 -7.34 -7.96
C HIS A 199 17.87 -8.58 -7.26
N ARG A 200 18.57 -8.99 -6.20
CA ARG A 200 18.12 -10.04 -5.27
C ARG A 200 18.15 -9.52 -3.85
N TRP A 201 17.02 -9.64 -3.16
CA TRP A 201 16.90 -9.25 -1.76
C TRP A 201 17.82 -10.11 -0.86
N PRO A 202 18.49 -9.56 0.17
CA PRO A 202 18.43 -8.17 0.63
C PRO A 202 19.57 -7.28 0.10
N VAL A 203 20.55 -7.82 -0.64
CA VAL A 203 21.75 -7.10 -1.07
C VAL A 203 21.58 -6.63 -2.51
N LEU A 204 21.38 -5.32 -2.69
CA LEU A 204 21.23 -4.70 -3.99
C LEU A 204 22.55 -4.06 -4.43
N ARG A 205 22.84 -4.09 -5.73
CA ARG A 205 23.93 -3.27 -6.28
C ARG A 205 23.59 -1.80 -6.09
N ALA A 206 24.57 -1.00 -5.66
CA ALA A 206 24.41 0.43 -5.45
C ALA A 206 25.70 1.14 -5.93
N GLY A 207 25.63 1.82 -7.07
CA GLY A 207 26.80 2.36 -7.76
C GLY A 207 27.83 1.26 -8.03
N ASP A 208 29.10 1.49 -7.67
CA ASP A 208 30.20 0.53 -7.83
C ASP A 208 30.24 -0.58 -6.77
N GLY A 209 29.30 -0.57 -5.81
CA GLY A 209 29.27 -1.50 -4.68
C GLY A 209 27.99 -2.27 -4.53
N ALA A 210 27.76 -2.74 -3.31
CA ALA A 210 26.54 -3.40 -2.90
C ALA A 210 26.08 -2.86 -1.54
N ARG A 211 24.75 -2.81 -1.32
CA ARG A 211 24.15 -2.34 -0.09
C ARG A 211 23.14 -3.36 0.42
N ASP A 212 23.22 -3.66 1.72
CA ASP A 212 22.23 -4.48 2.42
C ASP A 212 21.05 -3.61 2.88
N PHE A 213 19.88 -3.91 2.38
CA PHE A 213 18.63 -3.24 2.70
C PHE A 213 17.86 -3.91 3.85
N THR A 214 18.43 -4.91 4.53
CA THR A 214 17.83 -5.46 5.76
C THR A 214 17.63 -4.38 6.81
N HIS A 215 18.56 -3.40 6.92
CA HIS A 215 18.46 -2.23 7.79
C HIS A 215 18.63 -0.96 6.94
N PRO A 216 17.60 -0.54 6.22
CA PRO A 216 17.75 0.44 5.15
C PRO A 216 18.26 1.81 5.58
N ALA A 217 17.91 2.26 6.80
CA ALA A 217 18.29 3.58 7.30
C ALA A 217 19.56 3.59 8.16
N ARG A 218 20.12 2.42 8.53
CA ARG A 218 21.26 2.34 9.47
C ARG A 218 22.55 2.88 8.84
N GLY A 219 23.04 4.02 9.34
CA GLY A 219 24.29 4.63 8.88
C GLY A 219 24.24 5.12 7.43
N ALA A 220 23.05 5.28 6.87
CA ALA A 220 22.85 5.68 5.49
C ALA A 220 22.85 7.21 5.34
N ALA A 221 23.42 7.71 4.23
CA ALA A 221 23.12 9.04 3.73
C ALA A 221 21.65 9.14 3.31
N PRO A 222 21.05 10.34 3.24
CA PRO A 222 19.69 10.52 2.77
C PRO A 222 19.45 9.89 1.39
N PHE A 223 18.39 9.10 1.28
CA PHE A 223 17.96 8.47 0.02
C PHE A 223 16.45 8.21 0.03
N ALA A 224 15.87 8.01 -1.14
CA ALA A 224 14.57 7.37 -1.27
C ALA A 224 14.58 6.42 -2.47
N CYS A 225 13.82 5.32 -2.39
CA CYS A 225 13.62 4.42 -3.52
C CYS A 225 12.30 3.68 -3.42
N LYS A 226 11.75 3.33 -4.58
CA LYS A 226 10.60 2.44 -4.73
C LYS A 226 11.06 1.15 -5.39
N LEU A 227 10.79 0.04 -4.72
CA LEU A 227 11.18 -1.30 -5.12
C LEU A 227 9.94 -2.19 -5.19
N PHE A 228 9.98 -3.20 -6.08
CA PHE A 228 8.98 -4.25 -6.13
C PHE A 228 9.65 -5.62 -5.98
N LEU A 229 9.18 -6.41 -5.02
CA LEU A 229 9.65 -7.76 -4.77
C LEU A 229 8.62 -8.77 -5.29
N ASP A 230 9.08 -9.75 -6.05
CA ASP A 230 8.27 -10.92 -6.42
C ASP A 230 8.23 -11.86 -5.21
N LEU A 231 7.02 -12.14 -4.72
CA LEU A 231 6.84 -12.95 -3.53
C LEU A 231 6.87 -14.45 -3.87
N PRO A 232 7.74 -15.24 -3.22
CA PRO A 232 7.79 -16.68 -3.44
C PRO A 232 6.55 -17.35 -2.85
N THR A 233 5.95 -18.28 -3.59
CA THR A 233 4.83 -19.07 -3.07
C THR A 233 5.35 -20.13 -2.09
N PRO A 234 4.96 -20.07 -0.80
CA PRO A 234 5.38 -21.05 0.16
C PRO A 234 4.72 -22.42 -0.11
N ARG A 235 5.36 -23.51 0.32
CA ARG A 235 4.79 -24.85 0.18
C ARG A 235 3.54 -25.06 1.04
N VAL A 236 3.49 -24.42 2.21
CA VAL A 236 2.39 -24.55 3.18
C VAL A 236 2.08 -23.18 3.80
N GLY A 237 0.81 -22.84 3.86
CA GLY A 237 0.30 -21.63 4.51
C GLY A 237 0.61 -20.31 3.78
N PRO A 238 0.24 -19.20 4.39
CA PRO A 238 0.54 -17.86 3.86
C PRO A 238 2.01 -17.52 4.06
N LEU A 239 2.51 -16.62 3.21
CA LEU A 239 3.81 -15.99 3.39
C LEU A 239 3.71 -14.91 4.47
N ARG A 240 4.75 -14.81 5.30
CA ARG A 240 4.88 -13.77 6.32
C ARG A 240 5.97 -12.80 5.93
N LEU A 241 5.59 -11.55 5.85
CA LEU A 241 6.48 -10.42 5.64
C LEU A 241 6.47 -9.59 6.91
N ALA A 242 7.63 -9.12 7.36
CA ALA A 242 7.66 -8.38 8.61
C ALA A 242 8.69 -7.26 8.64
N LEU A 243 8.46 -6.31 9.54
CA LEU A 243 9.45 -5.34 9.97
C LEU A 243 9.54 -5.31 11.50
N GLU A 244 10.74 -5.00 11.98
CA GLU A 244 11.03 -4.79 13.40
C GLU A 244 11.50 -3.35 13.60
N GLN A 245 11.01 -2.71 14.65
CA GLN A 245 11.33 -1.33 14.98
C GLN A 245 10.98 -1.02 16.43
N ASP A 246 11.85 -0.30 17.14
CA ASP A 246 11.65 0.13 18.55
C ASP A 246 11.22 -1.03 19.47
N GLY A 247 11.84 -2.20 19.31
CA GLY A 247 11.54 -3.37 20.13
C GLY A 247 10.16 -4.00 19.86
N ALA A 248 9.51 -3.68 18.76
CA ALA A 248 8.25 -4.27 18.30
C ALA A 248 8.39 -4.86 16.90
N ARG A 249 7.51 -5.81 16.55
CA ARG A 249 7.43 -6.46 15.24
C ARG A 249 6.04 -6.26 14.66
N LEU A 250 5.96 -5.75 13.44
CA LEU A 250 4.78 -5.76 12.60
C LEU A 250 4.93 -6.87 11.57
N GLU A 251 3.89 -7.65 11.40
CA GLU A 251 3.86 -8.77 10.46
C GLU A 251 2.59 -8.69 9.62
N VAL A 252 2.71 -8.96 8.31
CA VAL A 252 1.58 -9.18 7.41
C VAL A 252 1.67 -10.57 6.80
N GLU A 253 0.57 -11.31 6.87
CA GLU A 253 0.39 -12.58 6.18
C GLU A 253 -0.33 -12.34 4.85
N VAL A 254 0.23 -12.89 3.76
CA VAL A 254 -0.28 -12.81 2.40
C VAL A 254 -0.26 -14.18 1.73
N ASP A 255 -1.19 -14.48 0.83
CA ASP A 255 -1.04 -15.60 -0.11
C ASP A 255 -0.48 -15.04 -1.44
N PRO A 256 0.75 -15.40 -1.84
CA PRO A 256 1.34 -14.91 -3.10
C PRO A 256 0.59 -15.35 -4.36
N ARG A 257 -0.32 -16.33 -4.28
CA ARG A 257 -1.20 -16.68 -5.39
C ARG A 257 -2.29 -15.62 -5.61
N GLU A 258 -2.66 -14.90 -4.55
CA GLU A 258 -3.65 -13.82 -4.58
C GLU A 258 -2.97 -12.46 -4.71
N VAL A 259 -1.88 -12.25 -3.94
CA VAL A 259 -1.13 -11.00 -3.82
C VAL A 259 0.36 -11.29 -4.08
N PRO A 260 0.78 -11.29 -5.36
CA PRO A 260 2.07 -11.85 -5.79
C PRO A 260 3.28 -10.94 -5.54
N HIS A 261 3.07 -9.68 -5.18
CA HIS A 261 4.16 -8.71 -5.05
C HIS A 261 4.12 -7.96 -3.72
N LEU A 262 5.27 -7.40 -3.37
CA LEU A 262 5.42 -6.38 -2.32
C LEU A 262 6.05 -5.14 -2.95
N GLY A 263 5.32 -4.03 -2.97
CA GLY A 263 5.87 -2.70 -3.14
C GLY A 263 6.58 -2.27 -1.84
N LEU A 264 7.74 -1.67 -1.97
CA LEU A 264 8.52 -1.17 -0.84
C LEU A 264 9.01 0.24 -1.16
N TRP A 265 8.35 1.25 -0.60
CA TRP A 265 8.87 2.61 -0.59
C TRP A 265 9.76 2.80 0.63
N LEU A 266 10.97 3.27 0.44
CA LEU A 266 11.92 3.60 1.50
C LEU A 266 12.33 5.06 1.33
N ASN A 267 12.04 5.89 2.33
CA ASN A 267 12.42 7.30 2.31
C ASN A 267 13.15 7.67 3.61
N HIS A 268 14.45 7.72 3.52
CA HIS A 268 15.34 8.14 4.60
C HIS A 268 15.85 9.57 4.34
N GLY A 269 14.91 10.53 4.33
CA GLY A 269 15.25 11.94 4.11
C GLY A 269 15.67 12.30 2.70
N GLY A 270 15.51 11.40 1.72
CA GLY A 270 15.95 11.61 0.34
C GLY A 270 14.93 12.27 -0.58
N TRP A 271 13.66 12.31 -0.16
CA TRP A 271 12.59 12.84 -1.00
C TRP A 271 11.47 13.53 -0.21
N THR A 272 10.89 14.55 -0.79
CA THR A 272 9.67 15.24 -0.36
C THR A 272 9.02 15.89 -1.58
N PRO A 273 7.67 15.97 -1.67
CA PRO A 273 7.02 16.70 -2.73
C PRO A 273 7.16 18.23 -2.59
N PHE A 274 7.63 18.72 -1.43
CA PHE A 274 7.66 20.16 -1.12
C PHE A 274 9.06 20.74 -1.28
N ALA A 275 9.22 21.65 -2.24
CA ALA A 275 10.50 22.32 -2.46
C ALA A 275 10.99 23.05 -1.20
N GLY A 276 12.29 22.86 -0.88
CA GLY A 276 12.95 23.51 0.26
C GLY A 276 12.61 22.91 1.63
N ARG A 277 11.86 21.80 1.70
CA ARG A 277 11.64 21.07 2.95
C ARG A 277 12.55 19.84 3.06
N PRO A 278 12.88 19.41 4.28
CA PRO A 278 13.57 18.14 4.50
C PRO A 278 12.75 16.96 3.93
N GLY A 279 13.44 15.94 3.45
CA GLY A 279 12.81 14.69 3.04
C GLY A 279 12.14 13.97 4.22
N TYR A 280 11.13 13.18 3.92
CA TYR A 280 10.41 12.39 4.92
C TYR A 280 11.24 11.20 5.43
N HIS A 281 10.93 10.75 6.65
CA HIS A 281 11.45 9.51 7.22
C HIS A 281 10.30 8.52 7.38
N ASN A 282 9.92 7.90 6.25
CA ASN A 282 8.84 6.93 6.22
C ASN A 282 9.16 5.77 5.26
N LEU A 283 8.41 4.71 5.38
CA LEU A 283 8.39 3.61 4.43
C LEU A 283 6.95 3.21 4.16
N ALA A 284 6.67 2.76 2.94
CA ALA A 284 5.44 2.04 2.65
C ALA A 284 5.76 0.55 2.47
N PHE A 285 4.95 -0.29 3.10
CA PHE A 285 5.07 -1.74 3.09
C PHE A 285 3.82 -2.30 2.44
N GLU A 286 3.88 -2.52 1.13
CA GLU A 286 2.73 -2.57 0.24
C GLU A 286 2.52 -3.94 -0.40
N PRO A 287 1.86 -4.93 0.25
CA PRO A 287 1.33 -6.06 -0.48
C PRO A 287 0.48 -5.59 -1.66
N CYS A 288 0.78 -6.08 -2.88
CA CYS A 288 0.13 -5.57 -4.08
C CYS A 288 -0.12 -6.64 -5.16
N ILE A 289 -1.11 -6.36 -6.01
CA ILE A 289 -1.45 -7.12 -7.20
C ILE A 289 -0.98 -6.31 -8.40
N GLY A 290 -0.01 -6.87 -9.13
CA GLY A 290 0.78 -6.16 -10.12
C GLY A 290 1.99 -5.45 -9.51
N ALA A 291 3.01 -5.21 -10.32
CA ALA A 291 4.25 -4.53 -9.96
C ALA A 291 4.50 -3.35 -10.91
N GLY A 292 5.20 -2.33 -10.43
CA GLY A 292 5.24 -1.01 -11.02
C GLY A 292 4.11 -0.13 -10.48
N ASP A 293 4.33 1.18 -10.34
CA ASP A 293 3.29 2.07 -9.81
C ASP A 293 2.23 2.43 -10.87
N ALA A 294 2.58 2.45 -12.14
CA ALA A 294 1.69 2.86 -13.21
C ALA A 294 1.10 1.69 -13.99
N LEU A 295 -0.23 1.70 -14.21
CA LEU A 295 -0.92 0.61 -14.89
C LEU A 295 -0.51 0.45 -16.36
N ASP A 296 -0.16 1.53 -17.06
CA ASP A 296 0.36 1.47 -18.43
C ASP A 296 1.72 0.77 -18.49
N ALA A 297 2.62 1.04 -17.54
CA ALA A 297 3.90 0.34 -17.41
C ALA A 297 3.69 -1.14 -17.08
N ALA A 298 2.73 -1.46 -16.20
CA ALA A 298 2.39 -2.83 -15.85
C ALA A 298 1.77 -3.61 -17.03
N LEU A 299 1.04 -2.94 -17.91
CA LEU A 299 0.54 -3.52 -19.17
C LEU A 299 1.65 -3.69 -20.23
N GLY A 300 2.72 -2.90 -20.12
CA GLY A 300 3.86 -2.88 -21.04
C GLY A 300 5.10 -3.56 -20.47
N ALA A 301 6.16 -2.77 -20.23
CA ALA A 301 7.50 -3.29 -19.91
C ALA A 301 7.58 -4.09 -18.59
N TRP A 302 6.64 -3.89 -17.68
CA TRP A 302 6.62 -4.63 -16.40
C TRP A 302 5.87 -5.96 -16.48
N ASP A 303 4.98 -6.15 -17.47
CA ASP A 303 4.21 -7.38 -17.70
C ASP A 303 3.64 -7.99 -16.41
N SER A 304 2.91 -7.19 -15.66
CA SER A 304 2.48 -7.53 -14.30
C SER A 304 1.04 -7.13 -13.98
N ALA A 305 0.35 -6.45 -14.92
CA ALA A 305 -1.04 -6.05 -14.74
C ALA A 305 -1.95 -7.27 -14.53
N ALA A 306 -2.86 -7.14 -13.56
CA ALA A 306 -3.91 -8.12 -13.37
C ALA A 306 -5.14 -7.77 -14.24
N TRP A 307 -5.96 -8.77 -14.51
CA TRP A 307 -7.15 -8.63 -15.32
C TRP A 307 -8.35 -9.27 -14.66
N LEU A 308 -9.53 -8.65 -14.80
CA LEU A 308 -10.83 -9.22 -14.49
C LEU A 308 -11.64 -9.41 -15.77
N ARG A 309 -12.32 -10.52 -15.88
CA ARG A 309 -13.34 -10.73 -16.93
C ARG A 309 -14.60 -9.94 -16.58
N PRO A 310 -15.48 -9.62 -17.56
CA PRO A 310 -16.78 -9.05 -17.27
C PRO A 310 -17.55 -9.86 -16.21
N GLY A 311 -18.02 -9.19 -15.15
CA GLY A 311 -18.74 -9.81 -14.04
C GLY A 311 -17.91 -10.68 -13.10
N GLU A 312 -16.60 -10.80 -13.33
CA GLU A 312 -15.72 -11.56 -12.42
C GLU A 312 -15.51 -10.80 -11.11
N THR A 313 -15.47 -11.54 -10.01
CA THR A 313 -15.06 -11.07 -8.70
C THR A 313 -13.78 -11.77 -8.26
N ARG A 314 -12.74 -11.01 -7.93
CA ARG A 314 -11.52 -11.51 -7.30
C ARG A 314 -11.49 -11.11 -5.83
N THR A 315 -11.06 -12.04 -4.99
CA THR A 315 -10.94 -11.81 -3.54
C THR A 315 -9.54 -12.11 -3.08
N TRP A 316 -9.08 -11.41 -2.02
CA TRP A 316 -7.82 -11.68 -1.35
C TRP A 316 -7.89 -11.24 0.10
N THR A 317 -6.88 -11.62 0.89
CA THR A 317 -6.85 -11.32 2.32
C THR A 317 -5.45 -10.89 2.75
N LEU A 318 -5.38 -9.83 3.55
CA LEU A 318 -4.22 -9.46 4.33
C LEU A 318 -4.53 -9.65 5.81
N ARG A 319 -3.52 -10.07 6.58
CA ARG A 319 -3.67 -10.25 8.02
C ARG A 319 -2.50 -9.61 8.75
N TRP A 320 -2.77 -8.50 9.41
CA TRP A 320 -1.78 -7.70 10.11
C TRP A 320 -1.69 -8.08 11.58
N ARG A 321 -0.48 -8.26 12.08
CA ARG A 321 -0.24 -8.60 13.49
C ARG A 321 0.92 -7.78 14.05
N GLY A 322 0.70 -7.15 15.21
CA GLY A 322 1.74 -6.54 16.02
C GLY A 322 2.20 -7.48 17.14
N ARG A 323 3.49 -7.45 17.47
CA ARG A 323 4.04 -8.12 18.63
C ARG A 323 5.06 -7.22 19.31
N ARG A 324 5.06 -7.18 20.64
CA ARG A 324 6.19 -6.61 21.39
C ARG A 324 7.28 -7.68 21.50
N ARG A 325 8.52 -7.28 21.34
CA ARG A 325 9.64 -8.16 21.63
C ARG A 325 9.66 -8.40 23.14
N THR A 326 9.49 -9.63 23.57
CA THR A 326 9.76 -10.00 24.96
C THR A 326 11.27 -9.91 25.13
N THR A 327 11.75 -8.92 25.84
CA THR A 327 13.11 -8.96 26.38
C THR A 327 13.15 -10.13 27.35
N LEU A 328 13.76 -11.24 26.93
CA LEU A 328 14.20 -12.25 27.88
C LEU A 328 15.19 -11.54 28.83
N GLY A 329 14.74 -11.31 30.08
CA GLY A 329 15.57 -10.78 31.15
C GLY A 329 16.69 -11.74 31.52
#